data_08b2e30a6abd163aee99c13c0a835eb5
#
_entry.id   08b2e30a6abd163aee99c13c0a835eb5
#
_cell.length_a   1.000
_cell.length_b   1.000
_cell.length_c   1.000
_cell.angle_alpha   90.00
_cell.angle_beta   90.00
_cell.angle_gamma   90.00
#
_symmetry.space_group_name_H-M   'P 1'
#
loop_
_entity.id
_entity.type
_entity.pdbx_description
1 polymer ?
#
loop_
_entity_poly.entity_id
_entity_poly.type
_entity_poly.pdbx_seq_one_letter_code
_entity_poly.pdbx_strand_id
1 'polypeptide(L)'
;NGDIIPVPKKDLPVTLPKDVDLNCKGNPLDQHPTWKYTKINNEEVIRETDTLDTFVDSSWYFLRYIDNENTEHFSSTQAQKDWMQVDTYFGGAEHTTMHLLYSRFWQKALKRLGLVEHKEPYVSRHNRGLILGPDGNKMSKSKGNVIDPDEQVALVGADTVKMYLAFMGPYIGANYPWDNGGIAGIHRFLERVYGLSDHVVESIEHNETTKLLHKTIEKVTRDIAEYKFNTAVSALMIYVNQAEKTGLSKDSYEMFIRLLAPFAPHLTEELWYSLGKSESVHAQLYPVSDPSIAADEEVTIGVQINGKLRGEITLS
;
A
#
# COMPACT_ATOMS: atom_id res chain seq x y z
N ASN A 1 49.27 -4.07 15.33
CA ASN A 1 49.53 -4.61 13.99
C ASN A 1 48.51 -4.17 12.96
N GLY A 2 47.33 -3.64 13.36
CA GLY A 2 46.29 -3.23 12.47
C GLY A 2 45.42 -4.37 11.87
N ASP A 3 45.58 -5.59 12.39
CA ASP A 3 44.80 -6.73 11.98
C ASP A 3 43.35 -6.61 12.50
N ILE A 4 42.37 -6.86 11.64
CA ILE A 4 40.95 -6.88 11.99
C ILE A 4 40.57 -8.29 12.40
N ILE A 5 40.11 -8.47 13.65
CA ILE A 5 39.70 -9.78 14.19
C ILE A 5 38.23 -9.74 14.60
N PRO A 6 37.44 -10.78 14.36
CA PRO A 6 36.06 -10.85 14.83
C PRO A 6 35.99 -11.09 16.34
N VAL A 7 34.95 -10.52 16.97
CA VAL A 7 34.65 -10.81 18.39
C VAL A 7 34.30 -12.29 18.52
N PRO A 8 34.94 -13.01 19.46
CA PRO A 8 34.62 -14.43 19.71
C PRO A 8 33.14 -14.62 20.11
N LYS A 9 32.52 -15.73 19.68
CA LYS A 9 31.13 -16.03 20.01
C LYS A 9 30.78 -15.96 21.50
N LYS A 10 31.72 -16.37 22.35
CA LYS A 10 31.54 -16.32 23.82
C LYS A 10 31.43 -14.90 24.39
N ASP A 11 31.90 -13.90 23.64
CA ASP A 11 31.97 -12.50 24.07
C ASP A 11 30.81 -11.68 23.39
N LEU A 12 29.87 -12.34 22.73
CA LEU A 12 28.66 -11.74 22.16
C LEU A 12 27.50 -11.79 23.17
N PRO A 13 26.59 -10.83 23.15
CA PRO A 13 26.52 -9.65 22.21
C PRO A 13 27.46 -8.52 22.70
N VAL A 14 27.98 -7.75 21.75
CA VAL A 14 28.65 -6.48 22.07
C VAL A 14 27.59 -5.44 22.37
N THR A 15 27.47 -5.00 23.62
CA THR A 15 26.49 -3.99 24.04
C THR A 15 27.05 -2.58 23.90
N LEU A 16 26.22 -1.65 23.44
CA LEU A 16 26.59 -0.24 23.40
C LEU A 16 26.58 0.37 24.81
N PRO A 17 27.45 1.37 25.10
CA PRO A 17 27.43 2.08 26.36
C PRO A 17 26.13 2.91 26.49
N LYS A 18 25.64 3.05 27.73
CA LYS A 18 24.42 3.81 28.02
C LYS A 18 24.67 5.29 28.19
N ASP A 19 25.91 5.68 28.42
CA ASP A 19 26.37 7.02 28.73
C ASP A 19 27.08 7.70 27.55
N VAL A 20 26.57 7.45 26.32
CA VAL A 20 27.09 8.05 25.09
C VAL A 20 26.65 9.51 24.99
N ASP A 21 27.59 10.42 24.78
CA ASP A 21 27.29 11.81 24.46
C ASP A 21 26.95 11.96 22.96
N LEU A 22 25.66 12.04 22.66
CA LEU A 22 25.14 12.22 21.29
C LEU A 22 25.33 13.64 20.75
N ASN A 23 25.74 14.62 21.58
CA ASN A 23 25.95 16.00 21.15
C ASN A 23 27.41 16.29 20.77
N CYS A 24 28.30 15.31 20.85
CA CYS A 24 29.69 15.46 20.45
C CYS A 24 29.83 15.64 18.92
N LYS A 25 30.95 16.25 18.52
CA LYS A 25 31.29 16.32 17.08
C LYS A 25 31.96 15.03 16.63
N GLY A 26 31.44 14.42 15.58
CA GLY A 26 31.98 13.17 15.01
C GLY A 26 31.31 11.92 15.57
N ASN A 27 32.04 10.79 15.59
CA ASN A 27 31.50 9.50 16.04
C ASN A 27 31.44 9.44 17.58
N PRO A 28 30.25 9.37 18.19
CA PRO A 28 30.11 9.33 19.66
C PRO A 28 30.76 8.12 20.31
N LEU A 29 30.81 6.96 19.67
CA LEU A 29 31.44 5.76 20.19
C LEU A 29 32.96 5.87 20.17
N ASP A 30 33.54 6.54 19.15
CA ASP A 30 34.97 6.79 19.07
C ASP A 30 35.44 7.75 20.16
N GLN A 31 34.59 8.70 20.54
CA GLN A 31 34.90 9.65 21.62
C GLN A 31 34.58 9.12 23.03
N HIS A 32 33.97 7.94 23.15
CA HIS A 32 33.68 7.36 24.43
C HIS A 32 34.98 6.99 25.15
N PRO A 33 35.21 7.42 26.41
CA PRO A 33 36.53 7.37 27.05
C PRO A 33 37.06 5.94 27.28
N THR A 34 36.18 4.97 27.44
CA THR A 34 36.58 3.59 27.83
C THR A 34 36.05 2.50 26.93
N TRP A 35 34.84 2.64 26.37
CA TRP A 35 34.13 1.55 25.68
C TRP A 35 34.89 0.99 24.46
N LYS A 36 35.58 1.81 23.69
CA LYS A 36 36.35 1.34 22.55
C LYS A 36 37.56 0.47 22.88
N TYR A 37 38.04 0.55 24.08
CA TYR A 37 39.18 -0.28 24.53
C TYR A 37 38.69 -1.56 25.21
N THR A 38 39.20 -2.71 24.79
CA THR A 38 38.78 -4.00 25.33
C THR A 38 39.94 -5.03 25.23
N LYS A 39 39.68 -6.23 25.72
CA LYS A 39 40.62 -7.34 25.57
C LYS A 39 39.96 -8.52 24.90
N ILE A 40 40.67 -9.13 23.95
CA ILE A 40 40.32 -10.43 23.36
C ILE A 40 41.49 -11.37 23.61
N ASN A 41 41.23 -12.52 24.26
CA ASN A 41 42.26 -13.50 24.64
C ASN A 41 43.46 -12.87 25.41
N ASN A 42 43.18 -11.93 26.32
CA ASN A 42 44.14 -11.16 27.13
C ASN A 42 45.00 -10.13 26.35
N GLU A 43 44.80 -9.97 25.05
CA GLU A 43 45.44 -8.94 24.24
C GLU A 43 44.58 -7.67 24.18
N GLU A 44 45.21 -6.50 24.34
CA GLU A 44 44.51 -5.23 24.21
C GLU A 44 44.18 -4.95 22.77
N VAL A 45 42.88 -4.67 22.49
CA VAL A 45 42.36 -4.37 21.19
C VAL A 45 41.43 -3.16 21.25
N ILE A 46 41.22 -2.53 20.08
CA ILE A 46 40.33 -1.41 19.94
C ILE A 46 39.10 -1.92 19.19
N ARG A 47 37.91 -1.66 19.74
CA ARG A 47 36.64 -1.95 19.03
C ARG A 47 36.48 -1.04 17.80
N GLU A 48 35.92 -1.59 16.75
CA GLU A 48 35.34 -0.79 15.68
C GLU A 48 34.23 0.09 16.26
N THR A 49 34.25 1.36 15.96
CA THR A 49 33.30 2.35 16.47
C THR A 49 32.28 2.79 15.43
N ASP A 50 32.53 2.54 14.14
CA ASP A 50 31.56 2.77 13.11
C ASP A 50 30.42 1.74 13.22
N THR A 51 29.19 2.23 13.16
CA THR A 51 28.02 1.36 13.10
C THR A 51 27.78 0.90 11.67
N LEU A 52 27.06 -0.20 11.52
CA LEU A 52 26.61 -0.66 10.22
C LEU A 52 25.72 0.41 9.56
N ASP A 53 25.71 0.42 8.24
CA ASP A 53 24.80 1.26 7.46
C ASP A 53 23.34 1.04 7.86
N THR A 54 22.55 2.10 7.87
CA THR A 54 21.14 2.11 8.26
C THR A 54 20.29 1.05 7.53
N PHE A 55 20.67 0.73 6.29
CA PHE A 55 19.92 -0.26 5.48
C PHE A 55 20.31 -1.73 5.74
N VAL A 56 21.28 -2.02 6.58
CA VAL A 56 21.69 -3.42 6.84
C VAL A 56 20.55 -4.19 7.48
N ASP A 57 19.96 -3.69 8.55
CA ASP A 57 18.87 -4.38 9.25
C ASP A 57 17.61 -4.51 8.37
N SER A 58 17.28 -3.47 7.62
CA SER A 58 16.16 -3.51 6.70
C SER A 58 16.39 -4.38 5.45
N SER A 59 17.61 -4.85 5.24
CA SER A 59 17.97 -5.65 4.05
C SER A 59 17.47 -7.10 4.09
N TRP A 60 17.07 -7.59 5.26
CA TRP A 60 16.69 -8.99 5.45
C TRP A 60 15.47 -9.21 6.36
N TYR A 61 14.82 -8.15 6.85
CA TYR A 61 13.70 -8.22 7.79
C TYR A 61 12.56 -9.14 7.31
N PHE A 62 12.29 -9.18 6.00
CA PHE A 62 11.26 -10.04 5.41
C PHE A 62 11.55 -11.54 5.59
N LEU A 63 12.83 -11.94 5.68
CA LEU A 63 13.21 -13.30 6.05
C LEU A 63 12.91 -13.60 7.51
N ARG A 64 13.05 -12.60 8.38
CA ARG A 64 12.73 -12.75 9.80
C ARG A 64 11.23 -12.77 10.06
N TYR A 65 10.45 -12.01 9.31
CA TYR A 65 8.99 -11.92 9.46
C TYR A 65 8.28 -13.25 9.26
N ILE A 66 8.76 -14.10 8.35
CA ILE A 66 8.13 -15.39 8.05
C ILE A 66 8.35 -16.45 9.15
N ASP A 67 9.23 -16.18 10.13
CA ASP A 67 9.55 -17.12 11.22
C ASP A 67 10.10 -16.34 12.44
N ASN A 68 9.32 -15.39 12.94
CA ASN A 68 9.76 -14.41 13.93
C ASN A 68 10.02 -14.97 15.33
N GLU A 69 9.49 -16.15 15.65
CA GLU A 69 9.70 -16.83 16.94
C GLU A 69 10.89 -17.78 16.94
N ASN A 70 11.51 -18.01 15.79
CA ASN A 70 12.66 -18.90 15.68
C ASN A 70 13.88 -18.33 16.42
N THR A 71 14.38 -19.03 17.41
CA THR A 71 15.53 -18.62 18.23
C THR A 71 16.88 -19.16 17.72
N GLU A 72 16.86 -20.11 16.80
CA GLU A 72 18.05 -20.80 16.28
C GLU A 72 18.58 -20.15 14.99
N HIS A 73 17.65 -19.74 14.12
CA HIS A 73 17.91 -19.20 12.80
C HIS A 73 17.12 -17.93 12.54
N PHE A 74 17.53 -17.13 11.56
CA PHE A 74 16.74 -15.97 11.13
C PHE A 74 15.39 -16.37 10.51
N SER A 75 15.33 -17.55 9.87
CA SER A 75 14.12 -18.29 9.50
C SER A 75 14.47 -19.74 9.16
N SER A 76 13.53 -20.66 9.36
CA SER A 76 13.68 -22.06 9.01
C SER A 76 13.59 -22.26 7.49
N THR A 77 14.22 -23.32 6.99
CA THR A 77 14.12 -23.70 5.57
C THR A 77 12.68 -23.96 5.14
N GLN A 78 11.84 -24.50 6.05
CA GLN A 78 10.43 -24.75 5.73
C GLN A 78 9.66 -23.45 5.57
N ALA A 79 9.80 -22.50 6.51
CA ALA A 79 9.15 -21.19 6.38
C ALA A 79 9.58 -20.45 5.10
N GLN A 80 10.86 -20.55 4.73
CA GLN A 80 11.33 -19.97 3.46
C GLN A 80 10.70 -20.63 2.24
N LYS A 81 10.49 -21.96 2.23
CA LYS A 81 9.81 -22.66 1.13
C LYS A 81 8.34 -22.27 0.99
N ASP A 82 7.68 -22.07 2.13
CA ASP A 82 6.25 -21.77 2.16
C ASP A 82 5.94 -20.32 1.79
N TRP A 83 6.83 -19.37 2.12
CA TRP A 83 6.56 -17.93 2.05
C TRP A 83 7.47 -17.12 1.14
N MET A 84 8.64 -17.61 0.75
CA MET A 84 9.55 -16.89 -0.14
C MET A 84 9.41 -17.38 -1.58
N GLN A 85 9.57 -16.51 -2.56
CA GLN A 85 9.89 -15.08 -2.59
C GLN A 85 8.67 -14.24 -2.24
N VAL A 86 8.90 -12.97 -1.83
CA VAL A 86 7.81 -12.00 -1.69
C VAL A 86 7.17 -11.75 -3.05
N ASP A 87 5.86 -12.01 -3.20
CA ASP A 87 5.15 -11.93 -4.48
C ASP A 87 5.17 -10.53 -5.05
N THR A 88 4.81 -9.54 -4.22
CA THR A 88 4.73 -8.14 -4.63
C THR A 88 5.32 -7.23 -3.56
N TYR A 89 6.25 -6.38 -3.95
CA TYR A 89 6.94 -5.47 -3.06
C TYR A 89 6.75 -4.00 -3.48
N PHE A 90 6.26 -3.17 -2.56
CA PHE A 90 5.96 -1.77 -2.82
C PHE A 90 6.90 -0.83 -2.06
N GLY A 91 7.22 0.31 -2.65
CA GLY A 91 7.99 1.35 -1.97
C GLY A 91 8.29 2.53 -2.88
N GLY A 92 8.92 3.57 -2.32
CA GLY A 92 9.32 4.75 -3.08
C GLY A 92 10.41 4.46 -4.12
N ALA A 93 10.39 5.21 -5.20
CA ALA A 93 11.38 5.06 -6.29
C ALA A 93 12.81 5.38 -5.82
N GLU A 94 12.98 6.24 -4.80
CA GLU A 94 14.26 6.59 -4.19
C GLU A 94 15.00 5.40 -3.59
N HIS A 95 14.26 4.38 -3.14
CA HIS A 95 14.84 3.16 -2.57
C HIS A 95 15.45 2.22 -3.60
N THR A 96 15.34 2.50 -4.90
CA THR A 96 15.95 1.69 -5.95
C THR A 96 17.47 1.58 -5.78
N THR A 97 18.13 2.68 -5.43
CA THR A 97 19.58 2.77 -5.20
C THR A 97 19.97 2.66 -3.72
N MET A 98 19.02 2.52 -2.83
CA MET A 98 19.21 2.40 -1.38
C MET A 98 18.77 1.01 -0.90
N HIS A 99 17.63 0.91 -0.21
CA HIS A 99 17.12 -0.33 0.37
C HIS A 99 17.05 -1.50 -0.63
N LEU A 100 16.61 -1.30 -1.86
CA LEU A 100 16.52 -2.40 -2.85
C LEU A 100 17.89 -2.92 -3.27
N LEU A 101 18.88 -2.04 -3.43
CA LEU A 101 20.25 -2.44 -3.74
C LEU A 101 20.82 -3.30 -2.61
N TYR A 102 20.66 -2.84 -1.35
CA TYR A 102 21.12 -3.56 -0.16
C TYR A 102 20.43 -4.92 0.01
N SER A 103 19.10 -4.95 -0.04
CA SER A 103 18.34 -6.20 0.16
C SER A 103 18.62 -7.24 -0.92
N ARG A 104 18.78 -6.83 -2.18
CA ARG A 104 19.16 -7.72 -3.28
C ARG A 104 20.61 -8.23 -3.15
N PHE A 105 21.53 -7.36 -2.75
CA PHE A 105 22.90 -7.77 -2.44
C PHE A 105 22.93 -8.77 -1.28
N TRP A 106 22.21 -8.47 -0.20
CA TRP A 106 22.11 -9.33 1.00
C TRP A 106 21.55 -10.71 0.63
N GLN A 107 20.46 -10.75 -0.12
CA GLN A 107 19.86 -12.00 -0.59
C GLN A 107 20.83 -12.84 -1.43
N LYS A 108 21.59 -12.21 -2.33
CA LYS A 108 22.62 -12.90 -3.14
C LYS A 108 23.77 -13.43 -2.29
N ALA A 109 24.20 -12.69 -1.28
CA ALA A 109 25.22 -13.12 -0.34
C ALA A 109 24.75 -14.33 0.47
N LEU A 110 23.53 -14.27 1.05
CA LEU A 110 22.94 -15.40 1.77
C LEU A 110 22.73 -16.62 0.88
N LYS A 111 22.34 -16.44 -0.38
CA LYS A 111 22.26 -17.55 -1.35
C LYS A 111 23.62 -18.20 -1.58
N ARG A 112 24.67 -17.39 -1.73
CA ARG A 112 26.05 -17.91 -1.90
C ARG A 112 26.53 -18.69 -0.69
N LEU A 113 26.06 -18.33 0.50
CA LEU A 113 26.34 -19.03 1.76
C LEU A 113 25.45 -20.27 1.98
N GLY A 114 24.49 -20.56 1.08
CA GLY A 114 23.58 -21.68 1.20
C GLY A 114 22.47 -21.49 2.25
N LEU A 115 22.23 -20.25 2.68
CA LEU A 115 21.27 -19.92 3.77
C LEU A 115 19.85 -19.62 3.26
N VAL A 116 19.69 -19.34 1.98
CA VAL A 116 18.40 -19.10 1.32
C VAL A 116 18.33 -19.80 -0.05
N GLU A 117 17.11 -20.11 -0.52
CA GLU A 117 16.93 -20.82 -1.79
C GLU A 117 16.95 -19.88 -3.01
N HIS A 118 16.39 -18.68 -2.89
CA HIS A 118 16.21 -17.76 -4.00
C HIS A 118 17.33 -16.74 -4.10
N LYS A 119 17.70 -16.39 -5.33
CA LYS A 119 18.74 -15.40 -5.63
C LYS A 119 18.24 -13.96 -5.51
N GLU A 120 16.94 -13.74 -5.74
CA GLU A 120 16.26 -12.45 -5.61
C GLU A 120 15.21 -12.54 -4.51
N PRO A 121 15.00 -11.48 -3.71
CA PRO A 121 14.05 -11.52 -2.60
C PRO A 121 12.59 -11.33 -3.04
N TYR A 122 12.36 -10.65 -4.17
CA TYR A 122 11.04 -10.25 -4.66
C TYR A 122 10.78 -10.80 -6.06
N VAL A 123 9.52 -11.23 -6.32
CA VAL A 123 9.06 -11.62 -7.66
C VAL A 123 8.77 -10.37 -8.48
N SER A 124 8.02 -9.42 -7.92
CA SER A 124 7.70 -8.16 -8.56
C SER A 124 7.93 -6.96 -7.65
N ARG A 125 8.24 -5.81 -8.26
CA ARG A 125 8.49 -4.56 -7.55
C ARG A 125 7.72 -3.41 -8.20
N HIS A 126 6.93 -2.71 -7.40
CA HIS A 126 6.20 -1.52 -7.82
C HIS A 126 6.77 -0.27 -7.14
N ASN A 127 7.27 0.66 -7.96
CA ASN A 127 7.74 1.95 -7.49
C ASN A 127 6.57 2.92 -7.37
N ARG A 128 6.35 3.46 -6.19
CA ARG A 128 5.38 4.53 -5.95
C ARG A 128 6.01 5.88 -6.18
N GLY A 129 5.20 6.84 -6.63
CA GLY A 129 5.53 8.25 -6.56
C GLY A 129 5.44 8.79 -5.14
N LEU A 130 5.92 10.01 -4.96
CA LEU A 130 5.82 10.73 -3.70
C LEU A 130 4.50 11.50 -3.63
N ILE A 131 3.95 11.59 -2.42
CA ILE A 131 2.96 12.61 -2.10
C ILE A 131 3.74 13.86 -1.71
N LEU A 132 3.54 14.91 -2.48
CA LEU A 132 4.20 16.20 -2.27
C LEU A 132 3.36 17.07 -1.33
N GLY A 133 3.98 18.07 -0.73
CA GLY A 133 3.26 19.10 0.00
C GLY A 133 2.32 19.89 -0.92
N PRO A 134 1.39 20.70 -0.37
CA PRO A 134 0.50 21.55 -1.15
C PRO A 134 1.23 22.54 -2.08
N ASP A 135 2.49 22.83 -1.77
CA ASP A 135 3.42 23.66 -2.55
C ASP A 135 4.08 22.91 -3.73
N GLY A 136 3.74 21.66 -3.97
CA GLY A 136 4.31 20.81 -5.00
C GLY A 136 5.74 20.32 -4.74
N ASN A 137 6.29 20.57 -3.54
CA ASN A 137 7.61 20.12 -3.15
C ASN A 137 7.57 18.87 -2.26
N LYS A 138 8.69 18.15 -2.19
CA LYS A 138 8.85 17.04 -1.23
C LYS A 138 8.61 17.57 0.19
N MET A 139 7.76 16.86 0.94
CA MET A 139 7.45 17.20 2.33
C MET A 139 8.70 17.13 3.20
N SER A 140 8.89 18.16 4.03
CA SER A 140 9.98 18.25 5.00
C SER A 140 9.56 19.07 6.20
N LYS A 141 9.90 18.60 7.40
CA LYS A 141 9.66 19.35 8.65
C LYS A 141 10.30 20.75 8.63
N SER A 142 11.49 20.89 8.03
CA SER A 142 12.19 22.18 7.93
C SER A 142 11.49 23.17 6.99
N LYS A 143 10.65 22.70 6.05
CA LYS A 143 9.88 23.56 5.14
C LYS A 143 8.47 23.87 5.65
N GLY A 144 8.01 23.18 6.70
CA GLY A 144 6.66 23.36 7.23
C GLY A 144 5.53 22.93 6.28
N ASN A 145 5.83 22.11 5.27
CA ASN A 145 4.87 21.67 4.25
C ASN A 145 4.43 20.20 4.44
N VAL A 146 4.66 19.64 5.63
CA VAL A 146 4.26 18.28 5.99
C VAL A 146 2.77 18.24 6.27
N ILE A 147 2.08 17.28 5.71
CA ILE A 147 0.70 16.93 6.04
C ILE A 147 0.74 15.74 7.00
N ASP A 148 0.20 15.94 8.19
CA ASP A 148 0.07 14.89 9.19
C ASP A 148 -1.20 14.07 8.90
N PRO A 149 -1.08 12.75 8.64
CA PRO A 149 -2.25 11.90 8.42
C PRO A 149 -3.22 11.85 9.59
N ASP A 150 -2.73 11.90 10.83
CA ASP A 150 -3.58 11.84 12.03
C ASP A 150 -4.47 13.08 12.17
N GLU A 151 -3.92 14.26 11.84
CA GLU A 151 -4.72 15.50 11.77
C GLU A 151 -5.80 15.40 10.69
N GLN A 152 -5.49 14.84 9.53
CA GLN A 152 -6.46 14.65 8.45
C GLN A 152 -7.55 13.62 8.84
N VAL A 153 -7.18 12.52 9.47
CA VAL A 153 -8.14 11.53 9.99
C VAL A 153 -9.07 12.15 11.04
N ALA A 154 -8.54 13.00 11.92
CA ALA A 154 -9.35 13.70 12.90
C ALA A 154 -10.37 14.68 12.27
N LEU A 155 -10.02 15.28 11.11
CA LEU A 155 -10.87 16.24 10.40
C LEU A 155 -11.95 15.59 9.54
N VAL A 156 -11.62 14.56 8.77
CA VAL A 156 -12.50 14.02 7.72
C VAL A 156 -12.72 12.51 7.79
N GLY A 157 -12.14 11.83 8.77
CA GLY A 157 -12.25 10.38 8.96
C GLY A 157 -11.24 9.55 8.15
N ALA A 158 -10.94 8.36 8.66
CA ALA A 158 -9.93 7.47 8.08
C ALA A 158 -10.29 6.99 6.67
N ASP A 159 -11.57 6.68 6.40
CA ASP A 159 -12.05 6.24 5.09
C ASP A 159 -11.87 7.31 4.02
N THR A 160 -12.12 8.57 4.38
CA THR A 160 -11.88 9.70 3.48
C THR A 160 -10.40 9.81 3.09
N VAL A 161 -9.51 9.78 4.09
CA VAL A 161 -8.07 9.85 3.85
C VAL A 161 -7.60 8.68 2.99
N LYS A 162 -7.98 7.45 3.34
CA LYS A 162 -7.64 6.24 2.59
C LYS A 162 -8.10 6.31 1.14
N MET A 163 -9.37 6.67 0.92
CA MET A 163 -9.95 6.74 -0.43
C MET A 163 -9.34 7.89 -1.24
N TYR A 164 -9.04 9.03 -0.61
CA TYR A 164 -8.35 10.14 -1.25
C TYR A 164 -6.97 9.74 -1.75
N LEU A 165 -6.18 9.03 -0.94
CA LEU A 165 -4.87 8.52 -1.34
C LEU A 165 -4.98 7.53 -2.54
N ALA A 166 -6.04 6.73 -2.58
CA ALA A 166 -6.33 5.86 -3.72
C ALA A 166 -6.75 6.64 -4.98
N PHE A 167 -7.41 7.80 -4.81
CA PHE A 167 -7.97 8.61 -5.91
C PHE A 167 -6.99 9.61 -6.52
N MET A 168 -5.95 10.04 -5.81
CA MET A 168 -5.02 11.12 -6.21
C MET A 168 -4.49 10.97 -7.65
N GLY A 169 -4.31 9.74 -8.14
CA GLY A 169 -3.83 9.49 -9.50
C GLY A 169 -3.28 8.06 -9.66
N PRO A 170 -2.68 7.74 -10.82
CA PRO A 170 -2.04 6.46 -11.03
C PRO A 170 -1.05 6.13 -9.93
N TYR A 171 -1.24 4.97 -9.30
CA TYR A 171 -0.49 4.53 -8.15
C TYR A 171 1.02 4.36 -8.40
N ILE A 172 1.39 4.06 -9.65
CA ILE A 172 2.75 3.75 -10.07
C ILE A 172 3.30 4.91 -10.89
N GLY A 173 4.48 5.40 -10.50
CA GLY A 173 5.36 6.20 -11.35
C GLY A 173 5.17 7.72 -11.36
N ALA A 174 4.19 8.30 -10.67
CA ALA A 174 3.97 9.74 -10.65
C ALA A 174 3.92 10.33 -9.23
N ASN A 175 4.36 11.58 -9.10
CA ASN A 175 4.26 12.35 -7.86
C ASN A 175 3.01 13.23 -7.90
N TYR A 176 2.30 13.34 -6.78
CA TYR A 176 1.07 14.13 -6.67
C TYR A 176 1.16 15.10 -5.49
N PRO A 177 0.85 16.39 -5.70
CA PRO A 177 0.72 17.33 -4.60
C PRO A 177 -0.55 17.01 -3.79
N TRP A 178 -0.47 17.22 -2.49
CA TRP A 178 -1.64 17.18 -1.63
C TRP A 178 -2.62 18.30 -2.01
N ASP A 179 -3.89 17.95 -2.19
CA ASP A 179 -4.96 18.88 -2.54
C ASP A 179 -6.11 18.81 -1.53
N ASN A 180 -6.31 19.88 -0.78
CA ASN A 180 -7.40 20.00 0.18
C ASN A 180 -8.78 20.01 -0.48
N GLY A 181 -8.88 20.48 -1.72
CA GLY A 181 -10.12 20.42 -2.50
C GLY A 181 -10.48 18.99 -2.88
N GLY A 182 -9.49 18.19 -3.27
CA GLY A 182 -9.65 16.79 -3.61
C GLY A 182 -10.13 15.95 -2.43
N ILE A 183 -9.52 16.08 -1.25
CA ILE A 183 -9.93 15.32 -0.06
C ILE A 183 -11.35 15.70 0.39
N ALA A 184 -11.71 17.00 0.34
CA ALA A 184 -13.08 17.45 0.62
C ALA A 184 -14.10 16.89 -0.39
N GLY A 185 -13.69 16.68 -1.65
CA GLY A 185 -14.50 16.01 -2.68
C GLY A 185 -14.81 14.56 -2.32
N ILE A 186 -13.81 13.82 -1.85
CA ILE A 186 -13.99 12.44 -1.38
C ILE A 186 -14.88 12.38 -0.13
N HIS A 187 -14.70 13.30 0.82
CA HIS A 187 -15.56 13.36 2.02
C HIS A 187 -17.02 13.51 1.63
N ARG A 188 -17.35 14.50 0.78
CA ARG A 188 -18.72 14.67 0.27
C ARG A 188 -19.24 13.44 -0.49
N PHE A 189 -18.38 12.75 -1.21
CA PHE A 189 -18.79 11.50 -1.87
C PHE A 189 -19.19 10.43 -0.84
N LEU A 190 -18.42 10.24 0.23
CA LEU A 190 -18.76 9.28 1.29
C LEU A 190 -20.01 9.68 2.08
N GLU A 191 -20.26 10.99 2.29
CA GLU A 191 -21.53 11.47 2.86
C GLU A 191 -22.72 11.09 1.98
N ARG A 192 -22.60 11.23 0.66
CA ARG A 192 -23.63 10.80 -0.30
C ARG A 192 -23.84 9.28 -0.27
N VAL A 193 -22.76 8.51 -0.17
CA VAL A 193 -22.88 7.05 0.02
C VAL A 193 -23.63 6.71 1.30
N TYR A 194 -23.39 7.44 2.40
CA TYR A 194 -24.13 7.24 3.64
C TYR A 194 -25.63 7.47 3.45
N GLY A 195 -26.03 8.50 2.72
CA GLY A 195 -27.43 8.79 2.38
C GLY A 195 -28.04 7.90 1.28
N LEU A 196 -27.27 7.01 0.68
CA LEU A 196 -27.74 6.22 -0.48
C LEU A 196 -28.86 5.23 -0.11
N SER A 197 -28.97 4.85 1.17
CA SER A 197 -30.08 4.02 1.67
C SER A 197 -31.46 4.64 1.42
N ASP A 198 -31.57 5.97 1.38
CA ASP A 198 -32.83 6.70 1.13
C ASP A 198 -33.32 6.55 -0.31
N HIS A 199 -32.45 6.10 -1.21
CA HIS A 199 -32.74 5.84 -2.61
C HIS A 199 -33.04 4.37 -2.92
N VAL A 200 -33.10 3.51 -1.89
CA VAL A 200 -33.45 2.09 -2.05
C VAL A 200 -34.96 1.96 -2.27
N VAL A 201 -35.33 1.29 -3.35
CA VAL A 201 -36.74 1.04 -3.73
C VAL A 201 -37.06 -0.45 -3.75
N GLU A 202 -38.34 -0.83 -3.52
CA GLU A 202 -38.73 -2.22 -3.28
C GLU A 202 -38.60 -3.14 -4.51
N SER A 203 -38.70 -2.61 -5.71
CA SER A 203 -38.49 -3.40 -6.93
C SER A 203 -38.03 -2.53 -8.10
N ILE A 204 -36.86 -2.85 -8.60
CA ILE A 204 -36.40 -2.39 -9.92
C ILE A 204 -35.92 -3.64 -10.66
N GLU A 205 -36.71 -4.13 -11.57
CA GLU A 205 -36.27 -5.16 -12.52
C GLU A 205 -35.38 -4.50 -13.59
N HIS A 206 -34.20 -5.05 -13.82
CA HIS A 206 -33.26 -4.79 -14.93
C HIS A 206 -33.30 -3.36 -15.51
N ASN A 207 -32.91 -2.38 -14.70
CA ASN A 207 -32.80 -1.01 -15.16
C ASN A 207 -31.33 -0.62 -15.45
N GLU A 208 -31.13 0.54 -16.01
CA GLU A 208 -29.82 1.11 -16.30
C GLU A 208 -28.90 1.17 -15.06
N THR A 209 -29.47 1.32 -13.85
CA THR A 209 -28.69 1.34 -12.59
C THR A 209 -28.14 -0.03 -12.25
N THR A 210 -28.94 -1.10 -12.40
CA THR A 210 -28.48 -2.48 -12.18
C THR A 210 -27.40 -2.85 -13.21
N LYS A 211 -27.62 -2.53 -14.48
CA LYS A 211 -26.64 -2.72 -15.55
C LYS A 211 -25.33 -1.98 -15.26
N LEU A 212 -25.42 -0.72 -14.85
CA LEU A 212 -24.26 0.07 -14.47
C LEU A 212 -23.52 -0.50 -13.26
N LEU A 213 -24.23 -1.09 -12.27
CA LEU A 213 -23.61 -1.78 -11.15
C LEU A 213 -22.73 -2.93 -11.62
N HIS A 214 -23.25 -3.80 -12.48
CA HIS A 214 -22.49 -4.94 -13.00
C HIS A 214 -21.27 -4.50 -13.82
N LYS A 215 -21.38 -3.47 -14.65
CA LYS A 215 -20.24 -2.83 -15.33
C LYS A 215 -19.23 -2.24 -14.34
N THR A 216 -19.73 -1.63 -13.26
CA THR A 216 -18.87 -1.05 -12.20
C THR A 216 -18.11 -2.14 -11.43
N ILE A 217 -18.78 -3.26 -11.10
CA ILE A 217 -18.13 -4.42 -10.45
C ILE A 217 -16.99 -4.93 -11.33
N GLU A 218 -17.26 -5.17 -12.62
CA GLU A 218 -16.22 -5.64 -13.55
C GLU A 218 -15.03 -4.67 -13.63
N LYS A 219 -15.34 -3.39 -13.80
CA LYS A 219 -14.31 -2.35 -13.90
C LYS A 219 -13.50 -2.23 -12.62
N VAL A 220 -14.13 -2.14 -11.46
CA VAL A 220 -13.45 -1.99 -10.15
C VAL A 220 -12.60 -3.22 -9.87
N THR A 221 -13.10 -4.43 -10.15
CA THR A 221 -12.34 -5.68 -9.99
C THR A 221 -11.05 -5.67 -10.81
N ARG A 222 -11.15 -5.32 -12.10
CA ARG A 222 -9.98 -5.22 -12.98
C ARG A 222 -9.03 -4.11 -12.54
N ASP A 223 -9.55 -2.94 -12.22
CA ASP A 223 -8.76 -1.79 -11.82
C ASP A 223 -8.00 -2.03 -10.51
N ILE A 224 -8.58 -2.76 -9.54
CA ILE A 224 -7.88 -3.19 -8.32
C ILE A 224 -6.73 -4.13 -8.66
N ALA A 225 -6.97 -5.14 -9.50
CA ALA A 225 -5.94 -6.11 -9.90
C ALA A 225 -4.77 -5.43 -10.65
N GLU A 226 -5.04 -4.33 -11.36
CA GLU A 226 -4.04 -3.56 -12.11
C GLU A 226 -3.49 -2.35 -11.33
N TYR A 227 -3.82 -2.19 -10.05
CA TYR A 227 -3.44 -1.04 -9.21
C TYR A 227 -3.90 0.33 -9.75
N LYS A 228 -5.01 0.37 -10.50
CA LYS A 228 -5.65 1.57 -11.06
C LYS A 228 -6.74 2.10 -10.11
N PHE A 229 -6.39 2.31 -8.86
CA PHE A 229 -7.35 2.68 -7.81
C PHE A 229 -8.12 3.98 -8.11
N ASN A 230 -7.48 4.95 -8.73
CA ASN A 230 -8.11 6.21 -9.11
C ASN A 230 -9.27 6.03 -10.09
N THR A 231 -9.15 5.13 -11.06
CA THR A 231 -10.24 4.83 -12.00
C THR A 231 -11.31 3.95 -11.37
N ALA A 232 -10.95 3.07 -10.43
CA ALA A 232 -11.91 2.33 -9.62
C ALA A 232 -12.80 3.27 -8.79
N VAL A 233 -12.20 4.23 -8.08
CA VAL A 233 -12.95 5.24 -7.30
C VAL A 233 -13.84 6.08 -8.21
N SER A 234 -13.35 6.50 -9.39
CA SER A 234 -14.18 7.21 -10.37
C SER A 234 -15.40 6.41 -10.83
N ALA A 235 -15.24 5.09 -11.05
CA ALA A 235 -16.36 4.22 -11.42
C ALA A 235 -17.40 4.13 -10.29
N LEU A 236 -16.97 4.04 -9.03
CA LEU A 236 -17.86 4.06 -7.86
C LEU A 236 -18.64 5.38 -7.78
N MET A 237 -18.00 6.52 -8.05
CA MET A 237 -18.66 7.82 -8.08
C MET A 237 -19.70 7.93 -9.19
N ILE A 238 -19.42 7.40 -10.39
CA ILE A 238 -20.34 7.37 -11.51
C ILE A 238 -21.58 6.55 -11.16
N TYR A 239 -21.40 5.38 -10.51
CA TYR A 239 -22.50 4.55 -10.06
C TYR A 239 -23.40 5.27 -9.05
N VAL A 240 -22.82 5.91 -8.02
CA VAL A 240 -23.59 6.67 -7.02
C VAL A 240 -24.38 7.80 -7.67
N ASN A 241 -23.78 8.54 -8.60
CA ASN A 241 -24.49 9.59 -9.35
C ASN A 241 -25.74 9.08 -10.09
N GLN A 242 -25.70 7.86 -10.61
CA GLN A 242 -26.84 7.24 -11.27
C GLN A 242 -27.86 6.75 -10.25
N ALA A 243 -27.40 6.04 -9.21
CA ALA A 243 -28.26 5.47 -8.17
C ALA A 243 -29.09 6.51 -7.44
N GLU A 244 -28.53 7.70 -7.15
CA GLU A 244 -29.28 8.81 -6.56
C GLU A 244 -30.40 9.36 -7.46
N LYS A 245 -30.24 9.29 -8.78
CA LYS A 245 -31.21 9.79 -9.73
C LYS A 245 -32.35 8.82 -9.99
N THR A 246 -32.08 7.54 -10.07
CA THR A 246 -33.01 6.53 -10.53
C THR A 246 -33.45 5.53 -9.47
N GLY A 247 -32.82 5.59 -8.31
CA GLY A 247 -32.98 4.56 -7.27
C GLY A 247 -32.16 3.30 -7.55
N LEU A 248 -32.13 2.40 -6.58
CA LEU A 248 -31.48 1.10 -6.65
C LEU A 248 -32.26 0.07 -5.82
N SER A 249 -32.18 -1.21 -6.20
CA SER A 249 -32.76 -2.30 -5.40
C SER A 249 -31.95 -2.55 -4.14
N LYS A 250 -32.55 -3.20 -3.14
CA LYS A 250 -31.86 -3.64 -1.93
C LYS A 250 -30.66 -4.54 -2.26
N ASP A 251 -30.81 -5.48 -3.19
CA ASP A 251 -29.73 -6.38 -3.62
C ASP A 251 -28.56 -5.60 -4.26
N SER A 252 -28.88 -4.62 -5.12
CA SER A 252 -27.87 -3.72 -5.72
C SER A 252 -27.14 -2.90 -4.64
N TYR A 253 -27.86 -2.44 -3.63
CA TYR A 253 -27.26 -1.71 -2.51
C TYR A 253 -26.30 -2.60 -1.70
N GLU A 254 -26.71 -3.82 -1.36
CA GLU A 254 -25.84 -4.79 -0.68
C GLU A 254 -24.60 -5.17 -1.50
N MET A 255 -24.75 -5.32 -2.81
CA MET A 255 -23.61 -5.57 -3.72
C MET A 255 -22.66 -4.38 -3.76
N PHE A 256 -23.21 -3.14 -3.84
CA PHE A 256 -22.41 -1.92 -3.86
C PHE A 256 -21.62 -1.70 -2.57
N ILE A 257 -22.24 -1.94 -1.39
CA ILE A 257 -21.55 -1.84 -0.10
C ILE A 257 -20.34 -2.80 -0.05
N ARG A 258 -20.51 -4.06 -0.49
CA ARG A 258 -19.42 -5.03 -0.56
C ARG A 258 -18.32 -4.62 -1.57
N LEU A 259 -18.71 -4.02 -2.68
CA LEU A 259 -17.77 -3.50 -3.68
C LEU A 259 -16.94 -2.32 -3.15
N LEU A 260 -17.56 -1.46 -2.35
CA LEU A 260 -16.93 -0.28 -1.76
C LEU A 260 -16.04 -0.61 -0.54
N ALA A 261 -16.30 -1.73 0.15
CA ALA A 261 -15.66 -2.11 1.41
C ALA A 261 -14.11 -2.01 1.40
N PRO A 262 -13.37 -2.40 0.36
CA PRO A 262 -11.93 -2.22 0.31
C PRO A 262 -11.47 -0.76 0.37
N PHE A 263 -12.29 0.21 -0.05
CA PHE A 263 -11.96 1.63 -0.12
C PHE A 263 -12.42 2.41 1.12
N ALA A 264 -13.57 2.05 1.69
CA ALA A 264 -14.19 2.73 2.83
C ALA A 264 -14.67 1.69 3.88
N PRO A 265 -13.74 1.01 4.58
CA PRO A 265 -14.05 -0.13 5.42
C PRO A 265 -14.98 0.19 6.60
N HIS A 266 -14.82 1.35 7.25
CA HIS A 266 -15.63 1.69 8.42
C HIS A 266 -17.05 2.10 8.03
N LEU A 267 -17.18 2.94 7.00
CA LEU A 267 -18.47 3.35 6.48
C LEU A 267 -19.29 2.14 6.00
N THR A 268 -18.66 1.25 5.24
CA THR A 268 -19.37 0.08 4.71
C THR A 268 -19.77 -0.94 5.78
N GLU A 269 -18.99 -1.07 6.85
CA GLU A 269 -19.36 -1.89 8.01
C GLU A 269 -20.59 -1.32 8.72
N GLU A 270 -20.64 0.00 8.94
CA GLU A 270 -21.79 0.68 9.55
C GLU A 270 -23.06 0.53 8.69
N LEU A 271 -22.94 0.75 7.38
CA LEU A 271 -24.06 0.57 6.45
C LEU A 271 -24.55 -0.87 6.40
N TRP A 272 -23.63 -1.83 6.44
CA TRP A 272 -23.94 -3.26 6.46
C TRP A 272 -24.68 -3.66 7.74
N TYR A 273 -24.20 -3.17 8.88
CA TYR A 273 -24.86 -3.36 10.18
C TYR A 273 -26.28 -2.75 10.19
N SER A 274 -26.45 -1.55 9.62
CA SER A 274 -27.73 -0.86 9.51
C SER A 274 -28.77 -1.63 8.66
N LEU A 275 -28.32 -2.53 7.77
CA LEU A 275 -29.19 -3.47 7.03
C LEU A 275 -29.63 -4.69 7.87
N GLY A 276 -29.26 -4.75 9.15
CA GLY A 276 -29.58 -5.84 10.05
C GLY A 276 -28.72 -7.08 9.87
N LYS A 277 -27.55 -6.94 9.25
CA LYS A 277 -26.61 -8.05 9.06
C LYS A 277 -25.78 -8.25 10.34
N SER A 278 -25.58 -9.50 10.74
CA SER A 278 -24.85 -9.85 11.98
C SER A 278 -23.37 -10.14 11.79
N GLU A 279 -22.97 -10.48 10.57
CA GLU A 279 -21.57 -10.74 10.22
C GLU A 279 -20.97 -9.52 9.54
N SER A 280 -19.67 -9.31 9.71
CA SER A 280 -18.94 -8.20 9.08
C SER A 280 -19.07 -8.22 7.55
N VAL A 281 -19.17 -7.06 6.92
CA VAL A 281 -19.11 -6.90 5.46
C VAL A 281 -17.80 -7.46 4.89
N HIS A 282 -16.73 -7.39 5.67
CA HIS A 282 -15.40 -7.87 5.26
C HIS A 282 -15.28 -9.41 5.28
N ALA A 283 -16.21 -10.11 5.91
CA ALA A 283 -16.33 -11.57 5.86
C ALA A 283 -17.20 -12.06 4.69
N GLN A 284 -17.83 -11.14 3.95
CA GLN A 284 -18.69 -11.48 2.83
C GLN A 284 -17.89 -11.74 1.56
N LEU A 285 -18.47 -12.56 0.66
CA LEU A 285 -17.89 -12.76 -0.67
C LEU A 285 -17.89 -11.44 -1.46
N TYR A 286 -16.77 -11.16 -2.12
CA TYR A 286 -16.68 -10.05 -3.06
C TYR A 286 -17.72 -10.19 -4.18
N PRO A 287 -18.40 -9.10 -4.60
CA PRO A 287 -19.46 -9.19 -5.59
C PRO A 287 -18.91 -9.57 -6.97
N VAL A 288 -19.67 -10.41 -7.67
CA VAL A 288 -19.32 -10.88 -9.02
C VAL A 288 -20.26 -10.22 -10.03
N SER A 289 -19.71 -9.71 -11.13
CA SER A 289 -20.49 -9.17 -12.26
C SER A 289 -21.19 -10.32 -13.00
N ASP A 290 -22.45 -10.10 -13.38
CA ASP A 290 -23.14 -10.94 -14.34
C ASP A 290 -22.95 -10.34 -15.74
N PRO A 291 -22.24 -11.02 -16.65
CA PRO A 291 -21.99 -10.49 -18.00
C PRO A 291 -23.27 -10.31 -18.82
N SER A 292 -24.31 -11.07 -18.55
CA SER A 292 -25.59 -10.96 -19.27
C SER A 292 -26.35 -9.68 -18.93
N ILE A 293 -26.19 -9.19 -17.68
CA ILE A 293 -26.76 -7.91 -17.23
C ILE A 293 -25.87 -6.75 -17.66
N ALA A 294 -24.56 -6.94 -17.66
CA ALA A 294 -23.59 -5.90 -18.03
C ALA A 294 -23.56 -5.61 -19.55
N ALA A 295 -24.02 -6.55 -20.38
CA ALA A 295 -23.97 -6.43 -21.83
C ALA A 295 -24.76 -5.20 -22.35
N ASP A 296 -24.17 -4.49 -23.32
CA ASP A 296 -24.90 -3.46 -24.07
C ASP A 296 -25.72 -4.12 -25.16
N GLU A 297 -26.97 -3.74 -25.26
CA GLU A 297 -27.85 -4.21 -26.34
C GLU A 297 -27.41 -3.69 -27.72
N GLU A 298 -26.74 -2.54 -27.73
CA GLU A 298 -26.20 -1.92 -28.93
C GLU A 298 -24.77 -1.39 -28.65
N VAL A 299 -23.89 -1.59 -29.64
CA VAL A 299 -22.51 -1.05 -29.61
C VAL A 299 -22.35 -0.05 -30.74
N THR A 300 -22.06 1.20 -30.41
CA THR A 300 -21.75 2.23 -31.40
C THR A 300 -20.24 2.30 -31.67
N ILE A 301 -19.83 2.04 -32.90
CA ILE A 301 -18.45 2.09 -33.37
C ILE A 301 -18.24 3.35 -34.19
N GLY A 302 -17.30 4.20 -33.74
CA GLY A 302 -16.87 5.36 -34.51
C GLY A 302 -16.00 4.96 -35.70
N VAL A 303 -16.43 5.31 -36.92
CA VAL A 303 -15.68 5.08 -38.15
C VAL A 303 -14.75 6.25 -38.42
N GLN A 304 -13.44 5.99 -38.43
CA GLN A 304 -12.41 7.00 -38.67
C GLN A 304 -11.74 6.79 -40.05
N ILE A 305 -11.55 7.87 -40.80
CA ILE A 305 -10.73 7.91 -42.01
C ILE A 305 -9.59 8.92 -41.77
N ASN A 306 -8.36 8.48 -41.88
CA ASN A 306 -7.16 9.29 -41.63
C ASN A 306 -7.20 10.01 -40.27
N GLY A 307 -7.62 9.29 -39.19
CA GLY A 307 -7.69 9.84 -37.84
C GLY A 307 -8.82 10.81 -37.54
N LYS A 308 -9.72 11.05 -38.49
CA LYS A 308 -10.92 11.91 -38.34
C LYS A 308 -12.19 11.06 -38.30
N LEU A 309 -13.00 11.23 -37.25
CA LEU A 309 -14.34 10.61 -37.19
C LEU A 309 -15.16 11.02 -38.38
N ARG A 310 -15.72 10.05 -39.12
CA ARG A 310 -16.53 10.27 -40.36
C ARG A 310 -17.94 9.72 -40.24
N GLY A 311 -18.23 8.93 -39.30
CA GLY A 311 -19.54 8.37 -39.05
C GLY A 311 -19.53 7.44 -37.85
N GLU A 312 -20.68 6.99 -37.44
CA GLU A 312 -20.90 6.02 -36.38
C GLU A 312 -21.76 4.87 -36.93
N ILE A 313 -21.46 3.65 -36.52
CA ILE A 313 -22.25 2.47 -36.86
C ILE A 313 -22.69 1.86 -35.55
N THR A 314 -24.01 1.70 -35.39
CA THR A 314 -24.59 0.99 -34.22
C THR A 314 -24.87 -0.46 -34.64
N LEU A 315 -24.37 -1.38 -33.84
CA LEU A 315 -24.54 -2.84 -33.97
C LEU A 315 -25.31 -3.35 -32.76
N SER A 316 -26.37 -4.13 -33.00
CA SER A 316 -27.16 -4.85 -31.98
C SER A 316 -26.68 -6.30 -31.80
#